data_1e0ccd0b2ceafbe3ad8dbc5b6824eb0e
#
_entry.id   1e0ccd0b2ceafbe3ad8dbc5b6824eb0e
#
_cell.length_a   1.000
_cell.length_b   1.000
_cell.length_c   1.000
_cell.angle_alpha   90.00
_cell.angle_beta   90.00
_cell.angle_gamma   90.00
#
_symmetry.space_group_name_H-M   'P 1'
#
loop_
_entity.id
_entity.type
_entity.pdbx_description
1 polymer ?
#
loop_
_entity_poly.entity_id
_entity_poly.type
_entity_poly.pdbx_seq_one_letter_code
_entity_poly.pdbx_strand_id
1 'polypeptide(L)'
;QMEDQPWSRGLAQELEKTFGTEYVKYLPLLWEREFDENLTAKVRYSYMDKVTRCVEKAFSRQIGDWCHKHGVEYIGHLIEDNNQHARCGSSLGHYFRGLAGQDMSGIDDIGGQVLPQGEDITYVSHLGTPRDGVFYHFTLGRLASSAAAIDRRKKDRSMCEIFGNYGWKEGVRLEAYLADHFMVRGVNHFVPHAFSAKDFPDQDCPPHFYAHGHNPQYR
;
A
#
# COMPACT_ATOMS: atom_id res chain seq x y z
N GLN A 1 -0.07 -18.11 -9.88
CA GLN A 1 -1.23 -18.76 -9.26
C GLN A 1 -2.13 -17.64 -8.80
N MET A 2 -3.37 -17.59 -9.27
CA MET A 2 -4.32 -16.57 -8.83
C MET A 2 -4.98 -17.10 -7.57
N GLU A 3 -4.96 -16.24 -6.54
CA GLU A 3 -5.54 -16.49 -5.23
C GLU A 3 -7.06 -16.27 -5.26
N ASP A 4 -7.72 -16.43 -4.12
CA ASP A 4 -9.14 -16.21 -3.98
C ASP A 4 -9.54 -14.79 -4.43
N GLN A 5 -10.67 -14.68 -5.12
CA GLN A 5 -11.17 -13.40 -5.60
C GLN A 5 -12.27 -12.88 -4.66
N PRO A 6 -12.26 -11.58 -4.29
CA PRO A 6 -13.31 -11.02 -3.44
C PRO A 6 -14.68 -11.13 -4.11
N TRP A 7 -15.70 -11.50 -3.34
CA TRP A 7 -17.06 -11.66 -3.83
C TRP A 7 -18.11 -11.09 -2.87
N SER A 8 -19.14 -10.46 -3.44
CA SER A 8 -20.32 -9.98 -2.72
C SER A 8 -21.55 -9.90 -3.64
N ARG A 9 -22.75 -9.82 -3.06
CA ARG A 9 -23.98 -9.60 -3.84
C ARG A 9 -23.92 -8.31 -4.65
N GLY A 10 -23.37 -7.24 -4.09
CA GLY A 10 -23.23 -5.97 -4.79
C GLY A 10 -22.31 -6.07 -6.00
N LEU A 11 -21.23 -6.84 -5.88
CA LEU A 11 -20.32 -7.08 -7.00
C LEU A 11 -20.99 -7.88 -8.11
N ALA A 12 -21.76 -8.93 -7.76
CA ALA A 12 -22.53 -9.70 -8.74
C ALA A 12 -23.47 -8.81 -9.57
N GLN A 13 -24.22 -7.93 -8.90
CA GLN A 13 -25.13 -6.98 -9.57
C GLN A 13 -24.38 -6.01 -10.49
N GLU A 14 -23.20 -5.55 -10.11
CA GLU A 14 -22.38 -4.67 -10.96
C GLU A 14 -21.81 -5.40 -12.17
N LEU A 15 -21.42 -6.67 -12.02
CA LEU A 15 -20.99 -7.51 -13.13
C LEU A 15 -22.13 -7.80 -14.10
N GLU A 16 -23.32 -8.08 -13.60
CA GLU A 16 -24.52 -8.27 -14.42
C GLU A 16 -24.85 -7.03 -15.26
N LYS A 17 -24.74 -5.84 -14.69
CA LYS A 17 -24.90 -4.57 -15.45
C LYS A 17 -23.88 -4.42 -16.59
N THR A 18 -22.68 -4.97 -16.40
CA THR A 18 -21.58 -4.81 -17.36
C THR A 18 -21.62 -5.88 -18.47
N PHE A 19 -21.94 -7.11 -18.13
CA PHE A 19 -21.84 -8.29 -18.99
C PHE A 19 -23.20 -8.97 -19.28
N GLY A 20 -24.30 -8.44 -18.73
CA GLY A 20 -25.63 -9.03 -18.82
C GLY A 20 -25.84 -10.19 -17.82
N THR A 21 -27.03 -10.82 -17.88
CA THR A 21 -27.43 -11.90 -16.98
C THR A 21 -26.55 -13.14 -17.05
N GLU A 22 -25.83 -13.31 -18.15
CA GLU A 22 -24.91 -14.44 -18.37
C GLU A 22 -23.48 -14.16 -17.87
N TYR A 23 -23.25 -13.10 -17.06
CA TYR A 23 -21.91 -12.72 -16.58
C TYR A 23 -21.14 -13.89 -15.95
N VAL A 24 -21.81 -14.87 -15.38
CA VAL A 24 -21.19 -16.03 -14.73
C VAL A 24 -20.30 -16.81 -15.70
N LYS A 25 -20.63 -16.86 -16.99
CA LYS A 25 -19.80 -17.53 -18.01
C LYS A 25 -18.42 -16.92 -18.23
N TYR A 26 -18.26 -15.65 -17.85
CA TYR A 26 -16.99 -14.93 -17.96
C TYR A 26 -16.12 -15.05 -16.71
N LEU A 27 -16.65 -15.48 -15.56
CA LEU A 27 -15.88 -15.57 -14.31
C LEU A 27 -14.66 -16.49 -14.40
N PRO A 28 -14.69 -17.64 -15.12
CA PRO A 28 -13.48 -18.46 -15.29
C PRO A 28 -12.29 -17.70 -15.87
N LEU A 29 -12.51 -16.66 -16.69
CA LEU A 29 -11.45 -15.84 -17.26
C LEU A 29 -10.65 -15.03 -16.21
N LEU A 30 -11.13 -14.96 -14.99
CA LEU A 30 -10.35 -14.37 -13.88
C LEU A 30 -9.12 -15.24 -13.55
N TRP A 31 -9.18 -16.54 -13.78
CA TRP A 31 -8.10 -17.50 -13.48
C TRP A 31 -7.45 -18.09 -14.74
N GLU A 32 -8.23 -18.34 -15.79
CA GLU A 32 -7.77 -18.95 -17.02
C GLU A 32 -6.98 -17.96 -17.90
N ARG A 33 -5.92 -18.45 -18.56
CA ARG A 33 -5.07 -17.64 -19.45
C ARG A 33 -5.15 -18.02 -20.93
N GLU A 34 -5.78 -19.15 -21.24
CA GLU A 34 -5.72 -19.77 -22.57
C GLU A 34 -6.83 -19.34 -23.53
N PHE A 35 -7.64 -18.36 -23.16
CA PHE A 35 -8.71 -17.81 -24.00
C PHE A 35 -8.27 -16.53 -24.72
N ASP A 36 -9.19 -15.96 -25.51
CA ASP A 36 -9.01 -14.66 -26.14
C ASP A 36 -8.45 -13.64 -25.15
N GLU A 37 -7.23 -13.16 -25.44
CA GLU A 37 -6.51 -12.24 -24.55
C GLU A 37 -7.25 -10.92 -24.35
N ASN A 38 -7.93 -10.40 -25.40
CA ASN A 38 -8.68 -9.15 -25.32
C ASN A 38 -9.92 -9.30 -24.43
N LEU A 39 -10.64 -10.41 -24.57
CA LEU A 39 -11.80 -10.70 -23.73
C LEU A 39 -11.36 -10.91 -22.27
N THR A 40 -10.30 -11.67 -22.05
CA THR A 40 -9.74 -11.93 -20.73
C THR A 40 -9.31 -10.61 -20.04
N ALA A 41 -8.58 -9.76 -20.76
CA ALA A 41 -8.17 -8.46 -20.24
C ALA A 41 -9.37 -7.57 -19.88
N LYS A 42 -10.39 -7.53 -20.74
CA LYS A 42 -11.64 -6.78 -20.50
C LYS A 42 -12.38 -7.28 -19.26
N VAL A 43 -12.49 -8.59 -19.09
CA VAL A 43 -13.17 -9.18 -17.93
C VAL A 43 -12.41 -8.87 -16.64
N ARG A 44 -11.11 -9.08 -16.61
CA ARG A 44 -10.26 -8.79 -15.44
C ARG A 44 -10.26 -7.32 -15.07
N TYR A 45 -10.10 -6.45 -16.06
CA TYR A 45 -10.19 -5.00 -15.83
C TYR A 45 -11.55 -4.62 -15.24
N SER A 46 -12.66 -5.06 -15.87
CA SER A 46 -14.00 -4.71 -15.42
C SER A 46 -14.28 -5.25 -14.01
N TYR A 47 -13.82 -6.46 -13.70
CA TYR A 47 -13.94 -7.05 -12.38
C TYR A 47 -13.20 -6.21 -11.33
N MET A 48 -11.91 -5.92 -11.55
CA MET A 48 -11.10 -5.15 -10.61
C MET A 48 -11.55 -3.69 -10.51
N ASP A 49 -12.05 -3.07 -11.58
CA ASP A 49 -12.65 -1.74 -11.51
C ASP A 49 -13.85 -1.72 -10.54
N LYS A 50 -14.69 -2.75 -10.58
CA LYS A 50 -15.84 -2.87 -9.66
C LYS A 50 -15.38 -3.14 -8.22
N VAL A 51 -14.47 -4.06 -8.02
CA VAL A 51 -13.91 -4.38 -6.68
C VAL A 51 -13.34 -3.11 -6.05
N THR A 52 -12.46 -2.41 -6.74
CA THR A 52 -11.78 -1.23 -6.20
C THR A 52 -12.73 -0.06 -5.93
N ARG A 53 -13.79 0.12 -6.75
CA ARG A 53 -14.85 1.09 -6.46
C ARG A 53 -15.71 0.70 -5.26
N CYS A 54 -16.00 -0.59 -5.08
CA CYS A 54 -16.71 -1.07 -3.89
C CYS A 54 -15.90 -0.79 -2.63
N VAL A 55 -14.58 -1.07 -2.64
CA VAL A 55 -13.69 -0.78 -1.51
C VAL A 55 -13.59 0.71 -1.25
N GLU A 56 -13.41 1.53 -2.27
CA GLU A 56 -13.42 2.99 -2.13
C GLU A 56 -14.66 3.48 -1.39
N LYS A 57 -15.84 3.02 -1.82
CA LYS A 57 -17.13 3.49 -1.27
C LYS A 57 -17.43 2.90 0.10
N ALA A 58 -17.32 1.57 0.23
CA ALA A 58 -17.82 0.84 1.40
C ALA A 58 -16.81 0.72 2.53
N PHE A 59 -15.54 1.04 2.28
CA PHE A 59 -14.47 0.99 3.26
C PHE A 59 -13.79 2.34 3.42
N SER A 60 -13.00 2.77 2.44
CA SER A 60 -12.13 3.94 2.59
C SER A 60 -12.91 5.22 2.89
N ARG A 61 -13.89 5.57 2.07
CA ARG A 61 -14.72 6.77 2.29
C ARG A 61 -15.62 6.64 3.50
N GLN A 62 -16.21 5.47 3.74
CA GLN A 62 -17.07 5.24 4.89
C GLN A 62 -16.33 5.48 6.21
N ILE A 63 -15.12 4.95 6.34
CA ILE A 63 -14.28 5.17 7.53
C ILE A 63 -13.87 6.64 7.64
N GLY A 64 -13.38 7.24 6.54
CA GLY A 64 -12.99 8.65 6.53
C GLY A 64 -14.12 9.60 6.92
N ASP A 65 -15.32 9.39 6.39
CA ASP A 65 -16.49 10.20 6.72
C ASP A 65 -16.92 10.02 8.18
N TRP A 66 -16.82 8.79 8.71
CA TRP A 66 -17.05 8.53 10.12
C TRP A 66 -16.04 9.25 11.01
N CYS A 67 -14.74 9.18 10.68
CA CYS A 67 -13.68 9.87 11.40
C CYS A 67 -13.92 11.39 11.44
N HIS A 68 -14.21 12.00 10.29
CA HIS A 68 -14.51 13.43 10.20
C HIS A 68 -15.72 13.84 11.04
N LYS A 69 -16.78 13.02 11.02
CA LYS A 69 -17.96 13.27 11.86
C LYS A 69 -17.62 13.28 13.36
N HIS A 70 -16.57 12.57 13.75
CA HIS A 70 -16.12 12.50 15.15
C HIS A 70 -14.91 13.43 15.44
N GLY A 71 -14.54 14.29 14.51
CA GLY A 71 -13.46 15.27 14.70
C GLY A 71 -12.06 14.69 14.71
N VAL A 72 -11.86 13.52 14.08
CA VAL A 72 -10.55 12.86 13.95
C VAL A 72 -10.19 12.65 12.48
N GLU A 73 -8.91 12.64 12.17
CA GLU A 73 -8.40 12.34 10.84
C GLU A 73 -8.17 10.82 10.68
N TYR A 74 -8.33 10.34 9.44
CA TYR A 74 -8.04 8.97 9.05
C TYR A 74 -6.78 8.94 8.18
N ILE A 75 -5.75 8.26 8.63
CA ILE A 75 -4.48 8.11 7.90
C ILE A 75 -4.05 6.64 7.88
N GLY A 76 -3.16 6.30 6.97
CA GLY A 76 -2.58 4.97 6.82
C GLY A 76 -2.05 4.75 5.41
N HIS A 77 -1.69 3.52 5.11
CA HIS A 77 -1.23 3.06 3.81
C HIS A 77 -1.98 1.78 3.39
N LEU A 78 -1.65 1.24 2.24
CA LEU A 78 -2.26 0.03 1.67
C LEU A 78 -1.18 -0.92 1.13
N ILE A 79 -1.55 -2.18 0.90
CA ILE A 79 -0.68 -3.17 0.24
C ILE A 79 -0.34 -2.75 -1.20
N GLU A 80 -1.15 -1.91 -1.84
CA GLU A 80 -0.89 -1.37 -3.18
C GLU A 80 0.44 -0.59 -3.27
N ASP A 81 0.91 -0.02 -2.17
CA ASP A 81 2.21 0.64 -2.10
C ASP A 81 3.40 -0.33 -2.20
N ASN A 82 3.16 -1.62 -2.07
CA ASN A 82 4.11 -2.69 -2.34
C ASN A 82 4.11 -3.17 -3.81
N ASN A 83 3.71 -2.34 -4.76
CA ASN A 83 3.58 -2.68 -6.18
C ASN A 83 2.60 -3.83 -6.45
N GLN A 84 1.49 -3.85 -5.71
CA GLN A 84 0.49 -4.90 -5.80
C GLN A 84 -0.70 -4.55 -6.72
N HIS A 85 -0.70 -3.39 -7.34
CA HIS A 85 -1.82 -2.86 -8.16
C HIS A 85 -2.31 -3.82 -9.25
N ALA A 86 -1.41 -4.58 -9.84
CA ALA A 86 -1.75 -5.52 -10.91
C ALA A 86 -2.08 -6.94 -10.42
N ARG A 87 -2.10 -7.17 -9.11
CA ARG A 87 -2.30 -8.49 -8.52
C ARG A 87 -3.74 -8.69 -8.08
N CYS A 88 -4.55 -9.24 -8.96
CA CYS A 88 -5.88 -9.73 -8.58
C CYS A 88 -5.78 -10.77 -7.45
N GLY A 89 -6.61 -10.62 -6.43
CA GLY A 89 -6.73 -11.59 -5.33
C GLY A 89 -5.79 -11.34 -4.14
N SER A 90 -4.70 -10.59 -4.30
CA SER A 90 -3.76 -10.30 -3.21
C SER A 90 -3.77 -8.84 -2.76
N SER A 91 -4.48 -7.98 -3.46
CA SER A 91 -4.58 -6.55 -3.15
C SER A 91 -5.93 -5.98 -3.54
N LEU A 92 -6.18 -4.72 -3.18
CA LEU A 92 -7.37 -3.96 -3.62
C LEU A 92 -7.22 -3.45 -5.06
N GLY A 93 -6.01 -3.49 -5.62
CA GLY A 93 -5.70 -3.21 -7.01
C GLY A 93 -5.71 -1.74 -7.42
N HIS A 94 -5.85 -0.79 -6.48
CA HIS A 94 -5.87 0.63 -6.83
C HIS A 94 -5.52 1.55 -5.67
N TYR A 95 -4.30 2.01 -5.62
CA TYR A 95 -3.76 2.88 -4.57
C TYR A 95 -4.64 4.12 -4.30
N PHE A 96 -4.93 4.91 -5.31
CA PHE A 96 -5.67 6.18 -5.16
C PHE A 96 -7.11 5.96 -4.65
N ARG A 97 -7.80 4.91 -5.11
CA ARG A 97 -9.16 4.60 -4.62
C ARG A 97 -9.14 4.10 -3.19
N GLY A 98 -8.18 3.26 -2.85
CA GLY A 98 -8.01 2.74 -1.50
C GLY A 98 -7.75 3.84 -0.47
N LEU A 99 -7.05 4.91 -0.85
CA LEU A 99 -6.75 6.06 0.00
C LEU A 99 -7.77 7.20 -0.10
N ALA A 100 -8.84 7.07 -0.87
CA ALA A 100 -9.76 8.18 -1.16
C ALA A 100 -10.45 8.76 0.08
N GLY A 101 -10.64 7.98 1.15
CA GLY A 101 -11.21 8.43 2.42
C GLY A 101 -10.19 8.98 3.41
N GLN A 102 -8.91 8.84 3.14
CA GLN A 102 -7.85 9.23 4.07
C GLN A 102 -7.47 10.72 3.95
N ASP A 103 -7.01 11.30 5.05
CA ASP A 103 -6.62 12.70 5.15
C ASP A 103 -5.15 12.97 4.80
N MET A 104 -4.35 11.91 4.74
CA MET A 104 -3.01 11.90 4.15
C MET A 104 -2.92 10.72 3.19
N SER A 105 -2.04 10.80 2.22
CA SER A 105 -1.69 9.65 1.38
C SER A 105 -0.49 8.94 1.98
N GLY A 106 -0.68 7.68 2.37
CA GLY A 106 0.36 6.91 3.04
C GLY A 106 0.99 5.84 2.17
N ILE A 107 2.26 5.58 2.47
CA ILE A 107 3.05 4.46 1.99
C ILE A 107 3.78 3.81 3.15
N ASP A 108 4.28 2.61 2.92
CA ASP A 108 5.12 1.88 3.84
C ASP A 108 6.50 1.59 3.20
N ASP A 109 7.56 1.85 3.96
CA ASP A 109 8.92 1.45 3.61
C ASP A 109 9.42 0.41 4.61
N ILE A 110 9.39 -0.84 4.20
CA ILE A 110 9.60 -1.98 5.09
C ILE A 110 10.60 -3.00 4.53
N GLY A 111 11.44 -3.54 5.41
CA GLY A 111 12.21 -4.75 5.16
C GLY A 111 13.18 -4.67 3.99
N GLY A 112 13.88 -3.55 3.82
CA GLY A 112 14.89 -3.38 2.77
C GLY A 112 14.31 -3.08 1.39
N GLN A 113 13.13 -2.50 1.31
CA GLN A 113 12.55 -2.04 0.04
C GLN A 113 13.42 -0.97 -0.61
N VAL A 114 13.94 -0.03 0.19
CA VAL A 114 14.85 1.00 -0.27
C VAL A 114 16.20 0.81 0.42
N LEU A 115 17.26 0.70 -0.37
CA LEU A 115 18.63 0.55 0.11
C LEU A 115 19.57 1.41 -0.74
N PRO A 116 20.67 1.93 -0.20
CA PRO A 116 21.70 2.58 -1.01
C PRO A 116 22.14 1.68 -2.17
N GLN A 117 22.08 2.20 -3.41
CA GLN A 117 22.38 1.45 -4.64
C GLN A 117 21.48 0.24 -4.89
N GLY A 118 20.23 0.27 -4.36
CA GLY A 118 19.25 -0.80 -4.48
C GLY A 118 18.32 -0.69 -5.69
N GLU A 119 18.53 0.29 -6.56
CA GLU A 119 17.64 0.58 -7.71
C GLU A 119 17.54 -0.58 -8.68
N ASP A 120 18.64 -1.29 -8.90
CA ASP A 120 18.71 -2.41 -9.85
C ASP A 120 18.43 -3.78 -9.18
N ILE A 121 18.13 -3.78 -7.89
CA ILE A 121 17.92 -5.03 -7.14
C ILE A 121 16.50 -5.51 -7.33
N THR A 122 16.35 -6.66 -7.95
CA THR A 122 15.10 -7.39 -8.00
C THR A 122 15.26 -8.71 -7.28
N TYR A 123 14.43 -8.97 -6.27
CA TYR A 123 14.46 -10.22 -5.53
C TYR A 123 13.04 -10.67 -5.13
N VAL A 124 12.92 -11.94 -4.80
CA VAL A 124 11.68 -12.49 -4.28
C VAL A 124 11.70 -12.39 -2.76
N SER A 125 10.74 -11.67 -2.18
CA SER A 125 10.61 -11.55 -0.73
C SER A 125 10.28 -12.89 -0.09
N HIS A 126 10.41 -12.98 1.23
CA HIS A 126 10.00 -14.16 2.00
C HIS A 126 8.50 -14.52 1.86
N LEU A 127 7.69 -13.57 1.41
CA LEU A 127 6.27 -13.79 1.08
C LEU A 127 6.06 -14.27 -0.36
N GLY A 128 7.12 -14.62 -1.10
CA GLY A 128 7.04 -15.07 -2.49
C GLY A 128 6.73 -13.95 -3.49
N THR A 129 6.74 -12.68 -3.08
CA THR A 129 6.47 -11.55 -3.95
C THR A 129 7.76 -11.00 -4.55
N PRO A 130 7.84 -10.81 -5.88
CA PRO A 130 8.96 -10.11 -6.48
C PRO A 130 9.03 -8.69 -5.94
N ARG A 131 10.22 -8.26 -5.53
CA ARG A 131 10.52 -6.87 -5.20
C ARG A 131 11.26 -6.23 -6.36
N ASP A 132 10.85 -5.04 -6.71
CA ASP A 132 11.36 -4.26 -7.83
C ASP A 132 12.03 -2.99 -7.31
N GLY A 133 13.35 -2.95 -7.31
CA GLY A 133 14.13 -1.81 -6.82
C GLY A 133 13.79 -0.52 -7.56
N VAL A 134 13.54 -0.57 -8.86
CA VAL A 134 13.14 0.59 -9.65
C VAL A 134 11.82 1.17 -9.13
N PHE A 135 10.84 0.30 -8.85
CA PHE A 135 9.56 0.75 -8.27
C PHE A 135 9.76 1.43 -6.92
N TYR A 136 10.47 0.80 -5.99
CA TYR A 136 10.63 1.32 -4.63
C TYR A 136 11.44 2.61 -4.60
N HIS A 137 12.50 2.69 -5.40
CA HIS A 137 13.37 3.88 -5.41
C HIS A 137 12.75 5.08 -6.16
N PHE A 138 11.99 4.85 -7.24
CA PHE A 138 11.53 5.94 -8.09
C PHE A 138 10.02 6.19 -8.01
N THR A 139 9.20 5.18 -7.68
CA THR A 139 7.75 5.28 -7.73
C THR A 139 7.11 5.40 -6.36
N LEU A 140 7.56 4.64 -5.36
CA LEU A 140 6.89 4.54 -4.06
C LEU A 140 6.62 5.91 -3.41
N GLY A 141 7.66 6.72 -3.19
CA GLY A 141 7.49 8.06 -2.61
C GLY A 141 6.62 8.99 -3.47
N ARG A 142 6.68 8.81 -4.81
CA ARG A 142 5.86 9.57 -5.74
C ARG A 142 4.37 9.18 -5.74
N LEU A 143 4.04 7.95 -5.41
CA LEU A 143 2.63 7.56 -5.19
C LEU A 143 2.03 8.42 -4.08
N ALA A 144 2.70 8.51 -2.93
CA ALA A 144 2.23 9.31 -1.80
C ALA A 144 2.09 10.79 -2.17
N SER A 145 3.15 11.40 -2.67
CA SER A 145 3.14 12.83 -3.00
C SER A 145 2.16 13.18 -4.13
N SER A 146 2.01 12.30 -5.14
CA SER A 146 1.04 12.51 -6.22
C SER A 146 -0.40 12.43 -5.71
N ALA A 147 -0.72 11.44 -4.88
CA ALA A 147 -2.05 11.32 -4.29
C ALA A 147 -2.37 12.51 -3.39
N ALA A 148 -1.38 13.01 -2.63
CA ALA A 148 -1.54 14.22 -1.82
C ALA A 148 -1.85 15.45 -2.66
N ALA A 149 -1.15 15.63 -3.78
CA ALA A 149 -1.30 16.80 -4.65
C ALA A 149 -2.64 16.84 -5.42
N ILE A 150 -3.17 15.70 -5.83
CA ILE A 150 -4.40 15.65 -6.64
C ILE A 150 -5.69 15.56 -5.83
N ASP A 151 -5.61 15.14 -4.56
CA ASP A 151 -6.77 15.00 -3.68
C ASP A 151 -6.79 16.12 -2.63
N ARG A 152 -7.69 17.08 -2.79
CA ARG A 152 -7.82 18.25 -1.90
C ARG A 152 -8.08 17.90 -0.42
N ARG A 153 -8.63 16.72 -0.14
CA ARG A 153 -8.82 16.23 1.24
C ARG A 153 -7.48 16.11 1.97
N LYS A 154 -6.46 15.70 1.25
CA LYS A 154 -5.12 15.44 1.81
C LYS A 154 -4.31 16.70 2.10
N LYS A 155 -4.68 17.86 1.53
CA LYS A 155 -4.02 19.15 1.77
C LYS A 155 -2.50 19.08 1.59
N ASP A 156 -2.05 18.42 0.51
CA ASP A 156 -0.64 18.17 0.18
C ASP A 156 0.15 17.39 1.23
N ARG A 157 -0.55 16.66 2.13
CA ARG A 157 0.08 15.83 3.16
C ARG A 157 0.24 14.39 2.68
N SER A 158 1.47 13.94 2.68
CA SER A 158 1.84 12.55 2.39
C SER A 158 2.67 11.97 3.51
N MET A 159 2.41 10.73 3.89
CA MET A 159 3.12 10.06 4.96
C MET A 159 3.83 8.79 4.50
N CYS A 160 4.88 8.42 5.21
CA CYS A 160 5.51 7.12 5.12
C CYS A 160 5.57 6.49 6.51
N GLU A 161 5.05 5.26 6.65
CA GLU A 161 5.50 4.38 7.72
C GLU A 161 6.93 3.95 7.35
N ILE A 162 7.90 4.22 8.21
CA ILE A 162 9.32 4.16 7.84
C ILE A 162 10.13 3.39 8.88
N PHE A 163 11.23 2.76 8.45
CA PHE A 163 12.16 1.98 9.27
C PHE A 163 11.66 0.58 9.66
N GLY A 164 10.53 0.13 9.08
CA GLY A 164 9.93 -1.15 9.44
C GLY A 164 10.78 -2.34 8.99
N ASN A 165 11.02 -3.29 9.91
CA ASN A 165 11.61 -4.60 9.60
C ASN A 165 12.95 -4.58 8.83
N TYR A 166 13.77 -3.56 9.02
CA TYR A 166 15.15 -3.51 8.51
C TYR A 166 16.14 -4.27 9.41
N GLY A 167 15.81 -4.44 10.67
CA GLY A 167 16.63 -5.11 11.66
C GLY A 167 17.58 -4.17 12.41
N TRP A 168 18.17 -4.65 13.50
CA TRP A 168 19.09 -3.87 14.35
C TRP A 168 20.34 -3.33 13.61
N LYS A 169 20.64 -3.86 12.43
CA LYS A 169 21.76 -3.40 11.61
C LYS A 169 21.48 -2.12 10.84
N GLU A 170 20.24 -1.66 10.82
CA GLU A 170 19.84 -0.46 10.11
C GLU A 170 20.67 0.75 10.55
N GLY A 171 20.58 1.13 11.80
CA GLY A 171 21.35 2.22 12.38
C GLY A 171 21.01 3.59 11.80
N VAL A 172 21.40 4.63 12.51
CA VAL A 172 21.08 6.04 12.22
C VAL A 172 21.45 6.49 10.80
N ARG A 173 22.52 5.93 10.22
CA ARG A 173 22.94 6.34 8.85
C ARG A 173 21.95 5.90 7.79
N LEU A 174 21.42 4.68 7.92
CA LEU A 174 20.41 4.19 6.98
C LEU A 174 19.06 4.87 7.23
N GLU A 175 18.67 5.07 8.50
CA GLU A 175 17.48 5.83 8.85
C GLU A 175 17.51 7.25 8.26
N ALA A 176 18.63 7.97 8.37
CA ALA A 176 18.79 9.27 7.74
C ALA A 176 18.68 9.21 6.21
N TYR A 177 19.32 8.22 5.59
CA TYR A 177 19.20 8.01 4.14
C TYR A 177 17.77 7.76 3.70
N LEU A 178 17.02 6.91 4.42
CA LEU A 178 15.63 6.60 4.11
C LEU A 178 14.74 7.85 4.25
N ALA A 179 14.90 8.60 5.33
CA ALA A 179 14.17 9.85 5.54
C ALA A 179 14.44 10.85 4.41
N ASP A 180 15.70 11.12 4.07
CA ASP A 180 16.10 12.00 2.97
C ASP A 180 15.56 11.50 1.63
N HIS A 181 15.64 10.19 1.38
CA HIS A 181 15.14 9.56 0.17
C HIS A 181 13.67 9.86 -0.08
N PHE A 182 12.82 9.76 0.95
CA PHE A 182 11.41 10.03 0.84
C PHE A 182 11.08 11.52 0.87
N MET A 183 11.79 12.32 1.66
CA MET A 183 11.61 13.79 1.68
C MET A 183 11.82 14.42 0.31
N VAL A 184 12.89 14.07 -0.39
CA VAL A 184 13.16 14.63 -1.74
C VAL A 184 12.14 14.15 -2.79
N ARG A 185 11.35 13.15 -2.48
CA ARG A 185 10.23 12.65 -3.32
C ARG A 185 8.87 13.21 -2.92
N GLY A 186 8.85 14.13 -1.93
CA GLY A 186 7.68 14.88 -1.53
C GLY A 186 6.89 14.28 -0.38
N VAL A 187 7.41 13.25 0.28
CA VAL A 187 6.84 12.79 1.57
C VAL A 187 7.21 13.81 2.64
N ASN A 188 6.21 14.24 3.41
CA ASN A 188 6.37 15.33 4.39
C ASN A 188 5.90 14.98 5.81
N HIS A 189 5.45 13.75 6.02
CA HIS A 189 5.12 13.21 7.35
C HIS A 189 5.73 11.81 7.47
N PHE A 190 6.27 11.50 8.64
CA PHE A 190 6.87 10.21 8.92
C PHE A 190 6.25 9.59 10.17
N VAL A 191 5.94 8.29 10.09
CA VAL A 191 5.49 7.45 11.20
C VAL A 191 6.55 6.37 11.41
N PRO A 192 7.48 6.59 12.34
CA PRO A 192 8.55 5.62 12.58
C PRO A 192 8.01 4.29 13.11
N HIS A 193 8.40 3.20 12.51
CA HIS A 193 8.10 1.85 12.98
C HIS A 193 9.27 1.31 13.83
N ALA A 194 9.10 1.05 15.14
CA ALA A 194 7.94 1.46 15.93
C ALA A 194 8.37 1.74 17.36
N PHE A 195 7.52 2.42 18.10
CA PHE A 195 7.72 2.58 19.55
C PHE A 195 7.42 1.26 20.28
N SER A 196 8.36 0.83 21.13
CA SER A 196 8.15 -0.27 22.07
C SER A 196 7.75 0.27 23.44
N ALA A 197 6.71 -0.33 24.01
CA ALA A 197 6.35 -0.10 25.41
C ALA A 197 7.17 -0.96 26.38
N LYS A 198 7.95 -1.91 25.88
CA LYS A 198 8.81 -2.79 26.65
C LYS A 198 10.07 -2.04 27.11
N ASP A 199 10.68 -2.55 28.15
CA ASP A 199 11.99 -2.08 28.60
C ASP A 199 13.10 -2.52 27.64
N PHE A 200 14.13 -1.68 27.55
CA PHE A 200 15.33 -2.03 26.78
C PHE A 200 16.18 -3.06 27.57
N PRO A 201 16.77 -4.06 26.91
CA PRO A 201 16.69 -4.37 25.48
C PRO A 201 15.47 -5.24 25.13
N ASP A 202 14.72 -4.82 24.11
CA ASP A 202 13.68 -5.64 23.52
C ASP A 202 14.25 -6.44 22.35
N GLN A 203 14.05 -7.75 22.36
CA GLN A 203 14.59 -8.63 21.33
C GLN A 203 13.62 -8.96 20.21
N ASP A 204 12.35 -8.58 20.36
CA ASP A 204 11.28 -9.11 19.51
C ASP A 204 11.24 -8.49 18.13
N CYS A 205 11.56 -7.21 17.99
CA CYS A 205 11.39 -6.55 16.72
C CYS A 205 12.20 -5.25 16.60
N PRO A 206 13.22 -5.19 15.81
CA PRO A 206 13.92 -3.96 15.44
C PRO A 206 13.32 -3.28 14.21
N PRO A 207 13.57 -1.99 14.00
CA PRO A 207 14.19 -1.03 14.89
C PRO A 207 13.22 -0.53 15.94
N HIS A 208 13.72 0.01 17.04
CA HIS A 208 12.88 0.41 18.14
C HIS A 208 13.19 1.77 18.67
N PHE A 209 12.11 2.53 18.82
CA PHE A 209 12.10 3.74 19.60
C PHE A 209 11.49 3.44 20.96
N TYR A 210 12.27 3.58 22.02
CA TYR A 210 11.81 3.32 23.37
C TYR A 210 11.27 4.59 24.03
N ALA A 211 10.11 4.48 24.68
CA ALA A 211 9.43 5.60 25.32
C ALA A 211 10.28 6.31 26.39
N HIS A 212 11.26 5.63 26.98
CA HIS A 212 12.10 6.13 28.06
C HIS A 212 13.45 6.70 27.62
N GLY A 213 13.61 7.03 26.36
CA GLY A 213 14.84 7.64 25.85
C GLY A 213 16.03 6.69 25.74
N HIS A 214 15.81 5.39 25.79
CA HIS A 214 16.84 4.37 25.61
C HIS A 214 17.02 4.01 24.13
N ASN A 215 17.14 5.02 23.30
CA ASN A 215 17.34 4.83 21.85
C ASN A 215 18.83 4.95 21.55
N PRO A 216 19.57 3.83 21.43
CA PRO A 216 21.03 3.88 21.27
C PRO A 216 21.46 4.56 19.96
N GLN A 217 20.58 4.58 18.95
CA GLN A 217 20.88 5.24 17.69
C GLN A 217 20.88 6.77 17.78
N TYR A 218 20.27 7.37 18.80
CA TYR A 218 20.15 8.83 18.96
C TYR A 218 20.95 9.41 20.14
N ARG A 219 21.95 8.69 20.62
CA ARG A 219 22.86 9.14 21.67
C ARG A 219 24.20 9.63 21.16
#